data_cdd3b2be2b61e7f6a2f3e3a300035299
#
_entry.id   cdd3b2be2b61e7f6a2f3e3a300035299
#
_cell.length_a   1.000
_cell.length_b   1.000
_cell.length_c   1.000
_cell.angle_alpha   90.00
_cell.angle_beta   90.00
_cell.angle_gamma   90.00
#
_symmetry.space_group_name_H-M   'P 1'
#
loop_
_entity.id
_entity.type
_entity.pdbx_description
1 polymer ?
#
loop_
_entity_poly.entity_id
_entity_poly.type
_entity_poly.pdbx_seq_one_letter_code
_entity_poly.pdbx_strand_id
1 'polypeptide(L)'
;MLRACGVGLLALMANISVAGNWIAPPAGSPEGLMQRLDRATWIAEGAKSSDRVVYMFTDPDCPFCNDLWKAMRTARAPDVQIRYLLVAVIDADSKGKAGAILESKDRAAALNQAERNYDHGGIAPKASLLAATSETISFNGDLMGALHIFGTPGLIYLDEHNQVKVFAGMPDEKQLREIVGKR
;
A
#
# COMPACT_ATOMS: atom_id res chain seq x y z
N MET A 1 -12.17 -62.65 -5.08
CA MET A 1 -12.17 -61.59 -4.08
C MET A 1 -11.02 -60.65 -4.38
N LEU A 2 -11.26 -59.59 -5.15
CA LEU A 2 -10.24 -58.53 -5.46
C LEU A 2 -10.50 -57.36 -4.49
N ARG A 3 -9.50 -57.02 -3.66
CA ARG A 3 -9.50 -55.81 -2.84
C ARG A 3 -8.88 -54.68 -3.68
N ALA A 4 -9.67 -53.67 -3.97
CA ALA A 4 -9.21 -52.42 -4.57
C ALA A 4 -8.58 -51.58 -3.47
N CYS A 5 -7.26 -51.29 -3.57
CA CYS A 5 -6.57 -50.28 -2.77
C CYS A 5 -6.85 -48.90 -3.40
N GLY A 6 -7.67 -48.11 -2.75
CA GLY A 6 -7.87 -46.71 -3.08
C GLY A 6 -6.67 -45.91 -2.58
N VAL A 7 -5.86 -45.37 -3.53
CA VAL A 7 -4.81 -44.42 -3.21
C VAL A 7 -5.49 -43.04 -3.15
N GLY A 8 -5.68 -42.53 -1.92
CA GLY A 8 -6.16 -41.17 -1.69
C GLY A 8 -5.07 -40.17 -2.05
N LEU A 9 -5.30 -39.41 -3.11
CA LEU A 9 -4.46 -38.30 -3.50
C LEU A 9 -4.71 -37.12 -2.53
N LEU A 10 -3.84 -36.96 -1.53
CA LEU A 10 -3.84 -35.78 -0.68
C LEU A 10 -3.31 -34.61 -1.55
N ALA A 11 -4.23 -33.75 -1.99
CA ALA A 11 -3.86 -32.47 -2.62
C ALA A 11 -3.24 -31.56 -1.55
N LEU A 12 -1.92 -31.42 -1.56
CA LEU A 12 -1.21 -30.40 -0.79
C LEU A 12 -1.59 -29.04 -1.39
N MET A 13 -2.52 -28.34 -0.76
CA MET A 13 -2.76 -26.92 -1.05
C MET A 13 -1.55 -26.15 -0.53
N ALA A 14 -0.60 -25.86 -1.40
CA ALA A 14 0.48 -24.93 -1.10
C ALA A 14 -0.15 -23.55 -0.91
N ASN A 15 -0.21 -23.07 0.32
CA ASN A 15 -0.47 -21.67 0.62
C ASN A 15 0.69 -20.88 0.04
N ILE A 16 0.48 -20.26 -1.12
CA ILE A 16 1.41 -19.28 -1.69
C ILE A 16 1.25 -18.03 -0.84
N SER A 17 2.02 -17.96 0.24
CA SER A 17 2.23 -16.73 0.96
C SER A 17 3.08 -15.83 0.06
N VAL A 18 2.47 -14.78 -0.51
CA VAL A 18 3.21 -13.73 -1.22
C VAL A 18 3.88 -12.87 -0.14
N ALA A 19 4.99 -13.39 0.40
CA ALA A 19 5.82 -12.62 1.31
C ALA A 19 6.38 -11.41 0.59
N GLY A 20 6.22 -10.23 1.18
CA GLY A 20 6.83 -9.01 0.68
C GLY A 20 8.37 -9.08 0.78
N ASN A 21 9.05 -8.29 -0.04
CA ASN A 21 10.50 -8.28 -0.14
C ASN A 21 11.07 -6.87 -0.03
N TRP A 22 12.25 -6.76 0.61
CA TRP A 22 13.07 -5.56 0.55
C TRP A 22 13.62 -5.37 -0.87
N ILE A 23 13.52 -4.14 -1.38
CA ILE A 23 14.02 -3.74 -2.69
C ILE A 23 15.16 -2.74 -2.47
N ALA A 24 16.23 -2.89 -3.25
CA ALA A 24 17.29 -1.89 -3.27
C ALA A 24 16.71 -0.55 -3.76
N PRO A 25 16.90 0.57 -3.01
CA PRO A 25 16.44 1.87 -3.48
C PRO A 25 17.14 2.24 -4.79
N PRO A 26 16.49 3.00 -5.68
CA PRO A 26 17.13 3.45 -6.91
C PRO A 26 18.35 4.31 -6.63
N ALA A 27 19.29 4.34 -7.57
CA ALA A 27 20.46 5.19 -7.47
C ALA A 27 20.06 6.67 -7.36
N GLY A 28 20.68 7.39 -6.45
CA GLY A 28 20.40 8.81 -6.20
C GLY A 28 20.50 9.15 -4.71
N SER A 29 20.31 10.43 -4.39
CA SER A 29 20.33 10.81 -2.98
C SER A 29 19.02 10.45 -2.28
N PRO A 30 19.08 9.96 -1.02
CA PRO A 30 17.89 9.75 -0.20
C PRO A 30 17.00 11.00 -0.13
N GLU A 31 17.61 12.18 0.01
CA GLU A 31 16.92 13.47 0.09
C GLU A 31 16.10 13.76 -1.17
N GLY A 32 16.67 13.52 -2.36
CA GLY A 32 15.99 13.75 -3.63
C GLY A 32 14.78 12.85 -3.81
N LEU A 33 14.84 11.60 -3.37
CA LEU A 33 13.71 10.68 -3.37
C LEU A 33 12.63 11.13 -2.38
N MET A 34 13.02 11.43 -1.15
CA MET A 34 12.06 11.88 -0.12
C MET A 34 11.37 13.18 -0.53
N GLN A 35 12.08 14.12 -1.16
CA GLN A 35 11.47 15.35 -1.71
C GLN A 35 10.45 15.06 -2.82
N ARG A 36 10.69 14.07 -3.67
CA ARG A 36 9.69 13.66 -4.70
C ARG A 36 8.44 13.08 -4.06
N LEU A 37 8.58 12.23 -3.04
CA LEU A 37 7.48 11.67 -2.27
C LEU A 37 6.70 12.75 -1.51
N ASP A 38 7.40 13.73 -0.92
CA ASP A 38 6.76 14.85 -0.23
C ASP A 38 5.93 15.76 -1.16
N ARG A 39 6.35 15.90 -2.42
CA ARG A 39 5.63 16.67 -3.44
C ARG A 39 4.48 15.91 -4.08
N ALA A 40 4.42 14.60 -3.93
CA ALA A 40 3.31 13.79 -4.39
C ALA A 40 2.03 14.12 -3.62
N THR A 41 0.89 13.85 -4.22
CA THR A 41 -0.39 13.99 -3.52
C THR A 41 -0.63 12.72 -2.68
N TRP A 42 -0.61 12.89 -1.38
CA TRP A 42 -0.84 11.81 -0.43
C TRP A 42 -1.96 12.13 0.56
N ILE A 43 -2.44 11.11 1.24
CA ILE A 43 -3.44 11.19 2.31
C ILE A 43 -2.75 10.73 3.59
N ALA A 44 -2.75 11.57 4.62
CA ALA A 44 -2.09 11.26 5.90
C ALA A 44 -3.02 10.57 6.89
N GLU A 45 -2.47 9.58 7.61
CA GLU A 45 -3.07 8.98 8.79
C GLU A 45 -2.03 8.86 9.91
N GLY A 46 -2.44 9.11 11.16
CA GLY A 46 -1.58 9.00 12.33
C GLY A 46 -1.06 10.32 12.86
N ALA A 47 0.19 10.38 13.26
CA ALA A 47 0.78 11.59 13.84
C ALA A 47 0.68 12.77 12.87
N LYS A 48 0.17 13.92 13.35
CA LYS A 48 0.04 15.13 12.50
C LYS A 48 1.39 15.75 12.15
N SER A 49 2.36 15.62 13.05
CA SER A 49 3.74 16.02 12.86
C SER A 49 4.61 14.87 13.30
N SER A 50 5.47 14.38 12.42
CA SER A 50 6.32 13.22 12.69
C SER A 50 7.54 13.24 11.79
N ASP A 51 8.69 12.95 12.37
CA ASP A 51 9.93 12.64 11.63
C ASP A 51 9.93 11.18 11.13
N ARG A 52 8.98 10.36 11.61
CA ARG A 52 8.79 8.96 11.17
C ARG A 52 7.63 8.87 10.21
N VAL A 53 7.94 9.07 8.94
CA VAL A 53 6.97 9.01 7.85
C VAL A 53 7.16 7.72 7.06
N VAL A 54 6.06 7.01 6.83
CA VAL A 54 6.00 5.85 5.94
C VAL A 54 5.08 6.19 4.77
N TYR A 55 5.62 6.20 3.56
CA TYR A 55 4.82 6.31 2.35
C TYR A 55 4.34 4.93 1.93
N MET A 56 3.07 4.82 1.57
CA MET A 56 2.45 3.57 1.11
C MET A 56 1.77 3.80 -0.23
N PHE A 57 2.27 3.17 -1.28
CA PHE A 57 1.52 3.02 -2.52
C PHE A 57 0.41 2.00 -2.30
N THR A 58 -0.82 2.40 -2.58
CA THR A 58 -2.02 1.60 -2.34
C THR A 58 -3.00 1.74 -3.49
N ASP A 59 -3.64 0.64 -3.83
CA ASP A 59 -4.73 0.58 -4.80
C ASP A 59 -6.03 0.24 -4.05
N PRO A 60 -7.15 0.95 -4.29
CA PRO A 60 -8.41 0.69 -3.59
C PRO A 60 -8.99 -0.72 -3.80
N ASP A 61 -8.56 -1.44 -4.82
CA ASP A 61 -9.00 -2.81 -5.12
C ASP A 61 -7.98 -3.87 -4.71
N CYS A 62 -6.89 -3.49 -4.04
CA CYS A 62 -5.84 -4.40 -3.62
C CYS A 62 -6.16 -5.06 -2.27
N PRO A 63 -6.37 -6.39 -2.21
CA PRO A 63 -6.67 -7.09 -0.96
C PRO A 63 -5.54 -6.99 0.07
N PHE A 64 -4.28 -7.11 -0.39
CA PHE A 64 -3.11 -6.97 0.49
C PHE A 64 -2.93 -5.55 1.03
N CYS A 65 -3.41 -4.52 0.30
CA CYS A 65 -3.41 -3.15 0.80
C CYS A 65 -4.40 -2.99 1.94
N ASN A 66 -5.59 -3.55 1.81
CA ASN A 66 -6.60 -3.55 2.85
C ASN A 66 -6.14 -4.30 4.11
N ASP A 67 -5.53 -5.48 3.94
CA ASP A 67 -4.98 -6.25 5.06
C ASP A 67 -3.85 -5.48 5.76
N LEU A 68 -2.96 -4.85 4.99
CA LEU A 68 -1.89 -4.03 5.55
C LEU A 68 -2.43 -2.79 6.26
N TRP A 69 -3.43 -2.11 5.69
CA TRP A 69 -4.10 -0.99 6.34
C TRP A 69 -4.68 -1.39 7.71
N LYS A 70 -5.37 -2.55 7.79
CA LYS A 70 -5.88 -3.11 9.06
C LYS A 70 -4.75 -3.38 10.05
N ALA A 71 -3.69 -4.06 9.60
CA ALA A 71 -2.53 -4.41 10.43
C ALA A 71 -1.78 -3.17 10.96
N MET A 72 -1.57 -2.16 10.11
CA MET A 72 -0.92 -0.90 10.50
C MET A 72 -1.67 -0.15 11.60
N ARG A 73 -3.00 -0.15 11.57
CA ARG A 73 -3.81 0.53 12.61
C ARG A 73 -3.59 -0.06 14.00
N THR A 74 -3.24 -1.33 14.08
CA THR A 74 -2.95 -2.01 15.36
C THR A 74 -1.48 -1.91 15.75
N ALA A 75 -0.57 -2.04 14.77
CA ALA A 75 0.87 -2.14 15.02
C ALA A 75 1.58 -0.77 15.10
N ARG A 76 0.99 0.29 14.53
CA ARG A 76 1.62 1.59 14.37
C ARG A 76 1.86 2.29 15.71
N ALA A 77 3.11 2.72 15.91
CA ALA A 77 3.46 3.57 17.04
C ALA A 77 2.81 4.97 16.93
N PRO A 78 2.50 5.64 18.05
CA PRO A 78 1.81 6.94 18.05
C PRO A 78 2.56 8.06 17.32
N ASP A 79 3.88 7.95 17.21
CA ASP A 79 4.76 8.91 16.55
C ASP A 79 4.93 8.68 15.04
N VAL A 80 4.29 7.66 14.46
CA VAL A 80 4.39 7.35 13.03
C VAL A 80 3.25 7.98 12.25
N GLN A 81 3.57 8.63 11.13
CA GLN A 81 2.62 9.08 10.10
C GLN A 81 2.69 8.16 8.90
N ILE A 82 1.54 7.67 8.44
CA ILE A 82 1.42 6.97 7.16
C ILE A 82 0.90 7.98 6.12
N ARG A 83 1.54 8.01 4.94
CA ARG A 83 1.15 8.80 3.78
C ARG A 83 0.78 7.89 2.62
N TYR A 84 -0.50 7.75 2.36
CA TYR A 84 -1.03 6.90 1.29
C TYR A 84 -0.98 7.62 -0.05
N LEU A 85 -0.30 7.02 -1.03
CA LEU A 85 -0.26 7.43 -2.43
C LEU A 85 -1.17 6.49 -3.22
N LEU A 86 -2.32 7.01 -3.68
CA LEU A 86 -3.26 6.22 -4.44
C LEU A 86 -2.75 5.97 -5.86
N VAL A 87 -2.78 4.71 -6.27
CA VAL A 87 -2.48 4.24 -7.63
C VAL A 87 -3.67 3.45 -8.17
N ALA A 88 -3.63 3.05 -9.45
CA ALA A 88 -4.69 2.28 -10.10
C ALA A 88 -4.04 1.24 -11.01
N VAL A 89 -3.73 0.07 -10.47
CA VAL A 89 -2.94 -0.98 -11.13
C VAL A 89 -3.54 -2.38 -11.00
N ILE A 90 -4.63 -2.55 -10.23
CA ILE A 90 -5.21 -3.87 -9.91
C ILE A 90 -6.42 -4.16 -10.79
N ASP A 91 -7.42 -3.28 -10.84
CA ASP A 91 -8.71 -3.51 -11.51
C ASP A 91 -9.13 -2.32 -12.37
N ALA A 92 -10.12 -2.54 -13.25
CA ALA A 92 -10.70 -1.50 -14.08
C ALA A 92 -11.33 -0.37 -13.25
N ASP A 93 -11.89 -0.68 -12.09
CA ASP A 93 -12.53 0.28 -11.19
C ASP A 93 -11.54 1.04 -10.30
N SER A 94 -10.30 0.56 -10.16
CA SER A 94 -9.28 1.16 -9.28
C SER A 94 -9.10 2.65 -9.51
N LYS A 95 -9.06 3.09 -10.79
CA LYS A 95 -8.92 4.51 -11.13
C LYS A 95 -10.12 5.33 -10.67
N GLY A 96 -11.33 4.82 -10.88
CA GLY A 96 -12.58 5.47 -10.46
C GLY A 96 -12.69 5.58 -8.93
N LYS A 97 -12.30 4.54 -8.21
CA LYS A 97 -12.29 4.50 -6.74
C LYS A 97 -11.22 5.41 -6.16
N ALA A 98 -9.98 5.37 -6.68
CA ALA A 98 -8.92 6.30 -6.29
C ALA A 98 -9.35 7.76 -6.50
N GLY A 99 -10.01 8.05 -7.62
CA GLY A 99 -10.56 9.35 -7.92
C GLY A 99 -11.68 9.77 -6.95
N ALA A 100 -12.57 8.86 -6.59
CA ALA A 100 -13.62 9.13 -5.61
C ALA A 100 -13.04 9.54 -4.25
N ILE A 101 -11.95 8.90 -3.83
CA ILE A 101 -11.23 9.24 -2.60
C ILE A 101 -10.54 10.60 -2.74
N LEU A 102 -9.76 10.81 -3.81
CA LEU A 102 -8.95 12.03 -4.01
C LEU A 102 -9.79 13.29 -4.23
N GLU A 103 -10.98 13.17 -4.80
CA GLU A 103 -11.90 14.28 -5.02
C GLU A 103 -12.90 14.51 -3.87
N SER A 104 -12.81 13.70 -2.82
CA SER A 104 -13.61 13.90 -1.61
C SER A 104 -13.16 15.16 -0.86
N LYS A 105 -14.13 15.84 -0.20
CA LYS A 105 -13.84 16.97 0.70
C LYS A 105 -12.96 16.56 1.87
N ASP A 106 -13.15 15.34 2.37
CA ASP A 106 -12.32 14.73 3.41
C ASP A 106 -11.75 13.43 2.84
N ARG A 107 -10.54 13.53 2.27
CA ARG A 107 -9.84 12.40 1.66
C ARG A 107 -9.51 11.30 2.66
N ALA A 108 -9.17 11.67 3.90
CA ALA A 108 -8.84 10.70 4.93
C ALA A 108 -10.09 9.92 5.37
N ALA A 109 -11.23 10.58 5.55
CA ALA A 109 -12.49 9.92 5.83
C ALA A 109 -12.92 9.00 4.67
N ALA A 110 -12.78 9.45 3.42
CA ALA A 110 -13.13 8.67 2.24
C ALA A 110 -12.24 7.42 2.08
N LEU A 111 -10.92 7.55 2.28
CA LEU A 111 -10.00 6.41 2.31
C LEU A 111 -10.39 5.41 3.40
N ASN A 112 -10.59 5.89 4.64
CA ASN A 112 -11.00 5.05 5.76
C ASN A 112 -12.35 4.34 5.50
N GLN A 113 -13.29 5.00 4.83
CA GLN A 113 -14.56 4.40 4.42
C GLN A 113 -14.34 3.30 3.38
N ALA A 114 -13.55 3.57 2.35
CA ALA A 114 -13.22 2.59 1.31
C ALA A 114 -12.60 1.34 1.91
N GLU A 115 -11.60 1.50 2.78
CA GLU A 115 -10.89 0.39 3.41
C GLU A 115 -11.78 -0.42 4.38
N ARG A 116 -12.64 0.24 5.17
CA ARG A 116 -13.58 -0.45 6.07
C ARG A 116 -14.64 -1.24 5.33
N ASN A 117 -15.06 -0.75 4.17
CA ASN A 117 -16.09 -1.36 3.34
C ASN A 117 -15.51 -2.26 2.25
N TYR A 118 -14.21 -2.57 2.30
CA TYR A 118 -13.50 -3.30 1.24
C TYR A 118 -14.25 -4.57 0.82
N ASP A 119 -14.66 -5.39 1.77
CA ASP A 119 -15.38 -6.65 1.55
C ASP A 119 -16.79 -6.47 0.93
N HIS A 120 -17.27 -5.21 0.87
CA HIS A 120 -18.56 -4.81 0.27
C HIS A 120 -18.36 -3.89 -0.94
N GLY A 121 -17.20 -3.96 -1.60
CA GLY A 121 -16.86 -3.17 -2.78
C GLY A 121 -16.18 -1.83 -2.51
N GLY A 122 -15.89 -1.50 -1.24
CA GLY A 122 -15.12 -0.32 -0.85
C GLY A 122 -15.88 0.99 -1.00
N ILE A 123 -15.53 1.76 -2.03
CA ILE A 123 -16.18 3.02 -2.42
C ILE A 123 -16.62 2.93 -3.88
N ALA A 124 -17.76 3.54 -4.21
CA ALA A 124 -18.26 3.55 -5.59
C ALA A 124 -17.29 4.30 -6.52
N PRO A 125 -16.90 3.70 -7.67
CA PRO A 125 -16.01 4.35 -8.61
C PRO A 125 -16.69 5.54 -9.30
N LYS A 126 -15.95 6.62 -9.54
CA LYS A 126 -16.40 7.72 -10.39
C LYS A 126 -16.21 7.34 -11.86
N ALA A 127 -17.23 7.58 -12.68
CA ALA A 127 -17.16 7.36 -14.12
C ALA A 127 -16.26 8.38 -14.85
N SER A 128 -16.09 9.58 -14.27
CA SER A 128 -15.19 10.63 -14.80
C SER A 128 -14.47 11.33 -13.66
N LEU A 129 -13.23 11.70 -13.91
CA LEU A 129 -12.35 12.38 -12.96
C LEU A 129 -11.93 13.74 -13.50
N LEU A 130 -11.60 14.65 -12.59
CA LEU A 130 -10.88 15.87 -12.95
C LEU A 130 -9.53 15.50 -13.59
N ALA A 131 -9.07 16.31 -14.55
CA ALA A 131 -7.78 16.10 -15.21
C ALA A 131 -6.63 16.01 -14.18
N ALA A 132 -6.58 16.93 -13.22
CA ALA A 132 -5.58 16.95 -12.17
C ALA A 132 -5.59 15.70 -11.28
N THR A 133 -6.76 15.09 -11.05
CA THR A 133 -6.88 13.83 -10.32
C THR A 133 -6.30 12.66 -11.12
N SER A 134 -6.62 12.60 -12.42
CA SER A 134 -6.05 11.58 -13.32
C SER A 134 -4.53 11.70 -13.41
N GLU A 135 -4.00 12.93 -13.52
CA GLU A 135 -2.56 13.20 -13.52
C GLU A 135 -1.90 12.78 -12.21
N THR A 136 -2.54 13.05 -11.07
CA THR A 136 -2.07 12.62 -9.75
C THR A 136 -1.93 11.11 -9.67
N ILE A 137 -2.94 10.34 -10.08
CA ILE A 137 -2.92 8.88 -10.05
C ILE A 137 -1.82 8.34 -10.97
N SER A 138 -1.68 8.90 -12.17
CA SER A 138 -0.62 8.55 -13.11
C SER A 138 0.76 8.84 -12.56
N PHE A 139 0.97 10.05 -12.00
CA PHE A 139 2.24 10.43 -11.38
C PHE A 139 2.64 9.49 -10.23
N ASN A 140 1.69 9.11 -9.38
CA ASN A 140 1.94 8.16 -8.30
C ASN A 140 2.34 6.78 -8.86
N GLY A 141 1.69 6.33 -9.93
CA GLY A 141 2.04 5.08 -10.62
C GLY A 141 3.44 5.11 -11.24
N ASP A 142 3.79 6.20 -11.91
CA ASP A 142 5.13 6.41 -12.48
C ASP A 142 6.20 6.45 -11.40
N LEU A 143 5.91 7.13 -10.27
CA LEU A 143 6.81 7.18 -9.12
C LEU A 143 7.01 5.80 -8.50
N MET A 144 5.93 4.99 -8.37
CA MET A 144 5.98 3.61 -7.91
C MET A 144 6.87 2.75 -8.82
N GLY A 145 6.68 2.84 -10.14
CA GLY A 145 7.50 2.12 -11.13
C GLY A 145 8.98 2.53 -11.10
N ALA A 146 9.26 3.83 -10.96
CA ALA A 146 10.63 4.35 -10.83
C ALA A 146 11.35 3.86 -9.56
N LEU A 147 10.61 3.38 -8.57
CA LEU A 147 11.11 2.77 -7.34
C LEU A 147 11.23 1.25 -7.44
N HIS A 148 11.03 0.68 -8.63
CA HIS A 148 11.02 -0.77 -8.87
C HIS A 148 9.95 -1.52 -8.06
N ILE A 149 8.88 -0.83 -7.69
CA ILE A 149 7.70 -1.43 -7.04
C ILE A 149 6.70 -1.75 -8.14
N PHE A 150 6.49 -3.03 -8.44
CA PHE A 150 5.66 -3.50 -9.56
C PHE A 150 4.30 -4.04 -9.11
N GLY A 151 3.91 -3.79 -7.87
CA GLY A 151 2.62 -4.17 -7.30
C GLY A 151 2.38 -3.49 -5.96
N THR A 152 1.13 -3.55 -5.49
CA THR A 152 0.76 -2.97 -4.21
C THR A 152 0.49 -4.05 -3.15
N PRO A 153 0.72 -3.73 -1.87
CA PRO A 153 1.26 -2.48 -1.34
C PRO A 153 2.76 -2.30 -1.59
N GLY A 154 3.22 -1.04 -1.67
CA GLY A 154 4.64 -0.71 -1.67
C GLY A 154 4.92 0.32 -0.58
N LEU A 155 5.97 0.11 0.21
CA LEU A 155 6.30 0.94 1.37
C LEU A 155 7.66 1.59 1.20
N ILE A 156 7.78 2.86 1.60
CA ILE A 156 9.03 3.61 1.59
C ILE A 156 9.13 4.43 2.87
N TYR A 157 10.29 4.37 3.51
CA TYR A 157 10.55 5.16 4.72
C TYR A 157 12.06 5.37 4.92
N LEU A 158 12.42 6.24 5.85
CA LEU A 158 13.78 6.37 6.38
C LEU A 158 13.90 5.53 7.66
N ASP A 159 14.95 4.71 7.72
CA ASP A 159 15.28 4.00 8.95
C ASP A 159 15.96 4.93 9.99
N GLU A 160 16.38 4.40 11.13
CA GLU A 160 17.05 5.14 12.20
C GLU A 160 18.42 5.71 11.82
N HIS A 161 18.99 5.24 10.71
CA HIS A 161 20.24 5.74 10.13
C HIS A 161 20.03 6.69 8.95
N ASN A 162 18.79 7.19 8.75
CA ASN A 162 18.36 7.99 7.60
C ASN A 162 18.61 7.31 6.24
N GLN A 163 18.63 5.99 6.20
CA GLN A 163 18.72 5.23 4.97
C GLN A 163 17.33 4.97 4.41
N VAL A 164 17.16 5.18 3.10
CA VAL A 164 15.91 4.84 2.41
C VAL A 164 15.72 3.32 2.42
N LYS A 165 14.58 2.90 2.90
CA LYS A 165 14.10 1.53 2.80
C LYS A 165 12.91 1.46 1.86
N VAL A 166 12.93 0.50 0.95
CA VAL A 166 11.84 0.20 0.02
C VAL A 166 11.41 -1.24 0.26
N PHE A 167 10.13 -1.45 0.44
CA PHE A 167 9.55 -2.76 0.67
C PHE A 167 8.34 -2.95 -0.25
N ALA A 168 8.28 -4.05 -0.99
CA ALA A 168 7.17 -4.39 -1.87
C ALA A 168 6.42 -5.62 -1.37
N GLY A 169 5.11 -5.55 -1.37
CA GLY A 169 4.20 -6.60 -0.95
C GLY A 169 3.82 -6.52 0.53
N MET A 170 3.22 -7.59 1.05
CA MET A 170 2.75 -7.66 2.43
C MET A 170 3.91 -7.99 3.38
N PRO A 171 4.25 -7.11 4.35
CA PRO A 171 5.24 -7.42 5.36
C PRO A 171 4.71 -8.49 6.34
N ASP A 172 5.61 -9.34 6.82
CA ASP A 172 5.31 -10.18 7.98
C ASP A 172 5.23 -9.34 9.27
N GLU A 173 4.85 -9.98 10.38
CA GLU A 173 4.66 -9.27 11.65
C GLU A 173 5.95 -8.62 12.17
N LYS A 174 7.11 -9.25 11.96
CA LYS A 174 8.41 -8.71 12.37
C LYS A 174 8.77 -7.50 11.53
N GLN A 175 8.63 -7.59 10.20
CA GLN A 175 8.87 -6.51 9.26
C GLN A 175 7.91 -5.34 9.50
N LEU A 176 6.65 -5.62 9.77
CA LEU A 176 5.67 -4.58 10.09
C LEU A 176 6.05 -3.82 11.38
N ARG A 177 6.50 -4.54 12.42
CA ARG A 177 7.01 -3.88 13.64
C ARG A 177 8.25 -3.04 13.39
N GLU A 178 9.17 -3.47 12.52
CA GLU A 178 10.33 -2.69 12.10
C GLU A 178 9.90 -1.39 11.41
N ILE A 179 8.94 -1.46 10.49
CA ILE A 179 8.49 -0.33 9.68
C ILE A 179 7.72 0.68 10.53
N VAL A 180 6.70 0.24 11.28
CA VAL A 180 5.75 1.15 11.95
C VAL A 180 5.67 1.00 13.46
N GLY A 181 6.36 0.04 14.07
CA GLY A 181 6.29 -0.25 15.50
C GLY A 181 7.03 0.77 16.37
N LYS A 182 6.98 0.57 17.67
CA LYS A 182 7.77 1.35 18.63
C LYS A 182 9.26 1.04 18.43
N ARG A 183 10.08 2.09 18.42
CA ARG A 183 11.55 2.01 18.49
C ARG A 183 12.01 2.04 19.92
#